data_851a3c616fd04597669db51366ca0733
#
_entry.id   851a3c616fd04597669db51366ca0733
#
_cell.length_a   1.000
_cell.length_b   1.000
_cell.length_c   1.000
_cell.angle_alpha   90.00
_cell.angle_beta   90.00
_cell.angle_gamma   90.00
#
_symmetry.space_group_name_H-M   'P 1'
#
loop_
_entity.id
_entity.type
_entity.pdbx_description
1 polymer ?
#
loop_
_entity_poly.entity_id
_entity_poly.type
_entity_poly.pdbx_seq_one_letter_code
_entity_poly.pdbx_strand_id
1 'polypeptide(L)'
;EIKDDKGKPMLKDSRFSTIKRDYDKFKTIYLLNSRNENLANFFYEKELLGMPYSESLSAIFKRKNENIKSIEECNNANEKASLFFAGIVTDITKRTSKNGNPYIKYELSDESGKIECFVFSSDKRDKLEECRQNNGGKLPEEGDILVVKANKKDGNACYAEKIGIQTAKIYMALRDLKDQKLIEEEV
;
A
#
# COMPACT_ATOMS: atom_id res chain seq x y z
N GLU A 1 30.93 -13.58 8.41
CA GLU A 1 31.70 -12.34 8.14
C GLU A 1 32.07 -12.28 6.67
N ILE A 2 31.51 -11.32 5.92
CA ILE A 2 31.81 -11.15 4.50
C ILE A 2 33.15 -10.44 4.39
N LYS A 3 34.12 -11.08 3.71
CA LYS A 3 35.47 -10.54 3.50
C LYS A 3 35.65 -10.14 2.06
N ASP A 4 36.45 -9.09 1.84
CA ASP A 4 36.88 -8.69 0.49
C ASP A 4 37.91 -9.71 -0.08
N ASP A 5 38.31 -9.54 -1.33
CA ASP A 5 39.29 -10.40 -2.01
C ASP A 5 40.67 -10.42 -1.32
N LYS A 6 40.92 -9.55 -0.35
CA LYS A 6 42.12 -9.44 0.46
C LYS A 6 41.92 -9.99 1.88
N GLY A 7 40.78 -10.61 2.17
CA GLY A 7 40.46 -11.22 3.45
C GLY A 7 40.11 -10.24 4.57
N LYS A 8 39.88 -8.94 4.25
CA LYS A 8 39.44 -7.93 5.23
C LYS A 8 37.92 -7.91 5.35
N PRO A 9 37.36 -7.75 6.55
CA PRO A 9 35.91 -7.63 6.72
C PRO A 9 35.39 -6.42 5.95
N MET A 10 34.41 -6.66 5.06
CA MET A 10 33.79 -5.61 4.25
C MET A 10 32.94 -4.64 5.07
N LEU A 11 32.49 -5.05 6.25
CA LEU A 11 31.68 -4.23 7.16
C LEU A 11 32.28 -4.28 8.59
N LYS A 12 32.21 -3.14 9.28
CA LYS A 12 32.51 -3.10 10.71
C LYS A 12 31.49 -3.96 11.48
N ASP A 13 31.93 -4.69 12.50
CA ASP A 13 31.10 -5.59 13.32
C ASP A 13 29.82 -4.92 13.85
N SER A 14 29.93 -3.65 14.27
CA SER A 14 28.78 -2.88 14.74
C SER A 14 27.70 -2.68 13.66
N ARG A 15 28.12 -2.46 12.41
CA ARG A 15 27.19 -2.30 11.28
C ARG A 15 26.57 -3.62 10.86
N PHE A 16 27.36 -4.69 10.84
CA PHE A 16 26.87 -6.04 10.58
C PHE A 16 25.81 -6.45 11.61
N SER A 17 26.08 -6.25 12.89
CA SER A 17 25.14 -6.57 13.98
C SER A 17 23.83 -5.78 13.86
N THR A 18 23.91 -4.51 13.45
CA THR A 18 22.71 -3.68 13.21
C THR A 18 21.88 -4.22 12.04
N ILE A 19 22.54 -4.54 10.92
CA ILE A 19 21.86 -5.08 9.72
C ILE A 19 21.21 -6.42 10.05
N LYS A 20 21.91 -7.32 10.76
CA LYS A 20 21.37 -8.62 11.15
C LYS A 20 20.14 -8.46 12.05
N ARG A 21 20.19 -7.59 13.05
CA ARG A 21 19.04 -7.30 13.91
C ARG A 21 17.82 -6.80 13.11
N ASP A 22 18.04 -5.88 12.19
CA ASP A 22 16.97 -5.30 11.39
C ASP A 22 16.40 -6.33 10.39
N TYR A 23 17.27 -7.20 9.83
CA TYR A 23 16.84 -8.34 9.02
C TYR A 23 15.96 -9.30 9.80
N ASP A 24 16.38 -9.73 11.00
CA ASP A 24 15.61 -10.67 11.82
C ASP A 24 14.23 -10.10 12.18
N LYS A 25 14.17 -8.80 12.49
CA LYS A 25 12.92 -8.09 12.72
C LYS A 25 12.02 -8.09 11.50
N PHE A 26 12.55 -7.74 10.33
CA PHE A 26 11.78 -7.70 9.09
C PHE A 26 11.37 -9.08 8.62
N LYS A 27 12.23 -10.09 8.76
CA LYS A 27 11.93 -11.49 8.45
C LYS A 27 10.71 -12.00 9.22
N THR A 28 10.63 -11.73 10.51
CA THR A 28 9.49 -12.11 11.34
C THR A 28 8.19 -11.47 10.83
N ILE A 29 8.21 -10.16 10.56
CA ILE A 29 7.04 -9.44 10.05
C ILE A 29 6.65 -9.95 8.65
N TYR A 30 7.65 -10.23 7.79
CA TYR A 30 7.41 -10.79 6.45
C TYR A 30 6.72 -12.15 6.50
N LEU A 31 7.18 -13.06 7.35
CA LEU A 31 6.57 -14.39 7.49
C LEU A 31 5.10 -14.30 7.94
N LEU A 32 4.75 -13.28 8.71
CA LEU A 32 3.36 -13.02 9.11
C LEU A 32 2.52 -12.34 8.03
N ASN A 33 3.13 -11.81 6.96
CA ASN A 33 2.45 -10.99 5.96
C ASN A 33 2.97 -11.21 4.53
N SER A 34 2.77 -12.43 4.02
CA SER A 34 3.28 -12.89 2.71
C SER A 34 2.84 -12.06 1.49
N ARG A 35 1.72 -11.28 1.58
CA ARG A 35 1.33 -10.41 0.46
C ARG A 35 2.30 -9.24 0.24
N ASN A 36 3.20 -8.94 1.18
CA ASN A 36 4.23 -7.93 0.99
C ASN A 36 5.21 -8.29 -0.12
N GLU A 37 5.42 -9.58 -0.40
CA GLU A 37 6.23 -10.06 -1.52
C GLU A 37 5.59 -9.68 -2.86
N ASN A 38 4.31 -9.99 -3.03
CA ASN A 38 3.58 -9.68 -4.25
C ASN A 38 3.46 -8.16 -4.46
N LEU A 39 3.27 -7.38 -3.39
CA LEU A 39 3.31 -5.93 -3.47
C LEU A 39 4.69 -5.41 -3.87
N ALA A 40 5.78 -5.99 -3.35
CA ALA A 40 7.12 -5.59 -3.75
C ALA A 40 7.38 -5.89 -5.23
N ASN A 41 6.98 -7.07 -5.71
CA ASN A 41 7.08 -7.42 -7.13
C ASN A 41 6.27 -6.45 -8.00
N PHE A 42 5.05 -6.15 -7.62
CA PHE A 42 4.21 -5.16 -8.29
C PHE A 42 4.90 -3.78 -8.40
N PHE A 43 5.52 -3.29 -7.31
CA PHE A 43 6.27 -2.02 -7.34
C PHE A 43 7.50 -2.09 -8.24
N TYR A 44 8.29 -3.15 -8.16
CA TYR A 44 9.48 -3.32 -9.01
C TYR A 44 9.13 -3.42 -10.49
N GLU A 45 8.09 -4.18 -10.83
CA GLU A 45 7.63 -4.27 -12.22
C GLU A 45 7.17 -2.92 -12.73
N LYS A 46 6.39 -2.19 -11.94
CA LYS A 46 5.93 -0.85 -12.31
C LYS A 46 7.09 0.13 -12.49
N GLU A 47 8.09 0.09 -11.61
CA GLU A 47 9.28 0.97 -11.68
C GLU A 47 10.17 0.63 -12.88
N LEU A 48 10.43 -0.64 -13.11
CA LEU A 48 11.38 -1.09 -14.14
C LEU A 48 10.76 -1.22 -15.54
N LEU A 49 9.48 -1.63 -15.60
CA LEU A 49 8.80 -1.97 -16.86
C LEU A 49 7.67 -0.98 -17.20
N GLY A 50 7.36 -0.05 -16.30
CA GLY A 50 6.28 0.92 -16.46
C GLY A 50 4.90 0.40 -16.12
N MET A 51 4.72 -0.92 -15.99
CA MET A 51 3.44 -1.57 -15.65
C MET A 51 3.67 -2.89 -14.91
N PRO A 52 2.71 -3.33 -14.08
CA PRO A 52 2.77 -4.65 -13.46
C PRO A 52 2.44 -5.75 -14.47
N TYR A 53 3.16 -6.86 -14.42
CA TYR A 53 3.00 -8.02 -15.29
C TYR A 53 2.51 -9.26 -14.55
N SER A 54 3.04 -9.49 -13.35
CA SER A 54 2.82 -10.75 -12.63
C SER A 54 1.42 -10.88 -12.07
N GLU A 55 0.91 -9.85 -11.45
CA GLU A 55 -0.42 -9.85 -10.82
C GLU A 55 -1.06 -8.47 -10.82
N SER A 56 -2.38 -8.45 -10.93
CA SER A 56 -3.17 -7.23 -10.74
C SER A 56 -3.23 -6.84 -9.25
N LEU A 57 -3.43 -5.55 -8.99
CA LEU A 57 -3.54 -5.06 -7.62
C LEU A 57 -4.71 -5.71 -6.88
N SER A 58 -5.84 -5.88 -7.55
CA SER A 58 -7.01 -6.57 -6.99
C SER A 58 -6.70 -8.03 -6.65
N ALA A 59 -5.96 -8.77 -7.49
CA ALA A 59 -5.60 -10.15 -7.26
C ALA A 59 -4.70 -10.33 -6.02
N ILE A 60 -3.72 -9.43 -5.82
CA ILE A 60 -2.82 -9.45 -4.66
C ILE A 60 -3.61 -9.41 -3.34
N PHE A 61 -4.66 -8.59 -3.26
CA PHE A 61 -5.44 -8.43 -2.05
C PHE A 61 -6.60 -9.42 -1.94
N LYS A 62 -7.10 -9.95 -3.05
CA LYS A 62 -8.20 -10.93 -3.11
C LYS A 62 -7.89 -12.23 -2.37
N ARG A 63 -6.63 -12.62 -2.29
CA ARG A 63 -6.16 -13.81 -1.54
C ARG A 63 -6.56 -13.81 -0.06
N LYS A 64 -6.77 -12.64 0.54
CA LYS A 64 -7.19 -12.50 1.95
C LYS A 64 -8.62 -12.00 2.12
N ASN A 65 -9.19 -11.39 1.10
CA ASN A 65 -10.55 -10.91 1.10
C ASN A 65 -11.16 -11.06 -0.30
N GLU A 66 -11.92 -12.12 -0.49
CA GLU A 66 -12.57 -12.45 -1.76
C GLU A 66 -13.53 -11.37 -2.27
N ASN A 67 -13.98 -10.46 -1.39
CA ASN A 67 -14.85 -9.34 -1.75
C ASN A 67 -14.12 -8.18 -2.44
N ILE A 68 -12.79 -8.21 -2.53
CA ILE A 68 -12.04 -7.18 -3.24
C ILE A 68 -12.28 -7.31 -4.73
N LYS A 69 -12.66 -6.20 -5.34
CA LYS A 69 -13.00 -6.04 -6.75
C LYS A 69 -11.97 -5.17 -7.45
N SER A 70 -11.91 -5.26 -8.77
CA SER A 70 -11.21 -4.28 -9.60
C SER A 70 -11.96 -2.94 -9.59
N ILE A 71 -11.28 -1.86 -9.96
CA ILE A 71 -11.92 -0.53 -10.04
C ILE A 71 -13.01 -0.51 -11.13
N GLU A 72 -12.82 -1.22 -12.23
CA GLU A 72 -13.85 -1.37 -13.26
C GLU A 72 -15.11 -2.05 -12.71
N GLU A 73 -14.97 -3.15 -11.96
CA GLU A 73 -16.11 -3.81 -11.30
C GLU A 73 -16.80 -2.86 -10.30
N CYS A 74 -16.03 -2.03 -9.60
CA CYS A 74 -16.57 -1.01 -8.68
C CYS A 74 -17.32 0.09 -9.44
N ASN A 75 -16.81 0.53 -10.57
CA ASN A 75 -17.46 1.57 -11.40
C ASN A 75 -18.79 1.06 -11.98
N ASN A 76 -18.87 -0.21 -12.33
CA ASN A 76 -20.09 -0.85 -12.85
C ASN A 76 -21.06 -1.30 -11.76
N ALA A 77 -20.72 -1.14 -10.48
CA ALA A 77 -21.63 -1.49 -9.39
C ALA A 77 -22.81 -0.51 -9.27
N ASN A 78 -23.92 -1.01 -8.74
CA ASN A 78 -25.11 -0.19 -8.50
C ASN A 78 -24.82 0.89 -7.44
N GLU A 79 -25.52 2.02 -7.54
CA GLU A 79 -25.47 3.06 -6.51
C GLU A 79 -25.76 2.49 -5.11
N LYS A 80 -25.07 3.03 -4.10
CA LYS A 80 -25.12 2.61 -2.69
C LYS A 80 -24.57 1.19 -2.42
N ALA A 81 -24.08 0.47 -3.43
CA ALA A 81 -23.41 -0.81 -3.19
C ALA A 81 -22.18 -0.62 -2.31
N SER A 82 -21.95 -1.58 -1.41
CA SER A 82 -20.72 -1.64 -0.63
C SER A 82 -19.58 -2.12 -1.53
N LEU A 83 -18.52 -1.35 -1.59
CA LEU A 83 -17.33 -1.59 -2.40
C LEU A 83 -16.15 -1.95 -1.51
N PHE A 84 -15.37 -2.94 -1.99
CA PHE A 84 -14.05 -3.26 -1.46
C PHE A 84 -13.10 -3.33 -2.64
N PHE A 85 -12.06 -2.50 -2.64
CA PHE A 85 -11.08 -2.46 -3.71
C PHE A 85 -9.73 -1.98 -3.23
N ALA A 86 -8.70 -2.21 -4.05
CA ALA A 86 -7.38 -1.63 -3.87
C ALA A 86 -7.07 -0.71 -5.05
N GLY A 87 -6.37 0.40 -4.79
CA GLY A 87 -5.96 1.35 -5.81
C GLY A 87 -4.74 2.15 -5.39
N ILE A 88 -4.04 2.70 -6.37
CA ILE A 88 -2.92 3.61 -6.18
C ILE A 88 -3.45 5.03 -6.20
N VAL A 89 -3.02 5.87 -5.27
CA VAL A 89 -3.34 7.30 -5.27
C VAL A 89 -2.62 8.00 -6.42
N THR A 90 -3.37 8.54 -7.36
CA THR A 90 -2.83 9.28 -8.51
C THR A 90 -3.03 10.79 -8.41
N ASP A 91 -4.01 11.24 -7.63
CA ASP A 91 -4.25 12.66 -7.35
C ASP A 91 -4.93 12.85 -6.00
N ILE A 92 -4.68 13.98 -5.38
CA ILE A 92 -5.25 14.38 -4.08
C ILE A 92 -5.77 15.80 -4.16
N THR A 93 -7.07 15.97 -3.99
CA THR A 93 -7.70 17.30 -3.92
C THR A 93 -8.30 17.53 -2.55
N LYS A 94 -7.82 18.54 -1.83
CA LYS A 94 -8.36 18.97 -0.51
C LYS A 94 -9.32 20.13 -0.71
N ARG A 95 -10.53 20.04 -0.15
CA ARG A 95 -11.58 21.06 -0.30
C ARG A 95 -12.42 21.17 0.97
N THR A 96 -13.24 22.22 1.00
CA THR A 96 -14.24 22.45 2.03
C THR A 96 -15.62 22.36 1.41
N SER A 97 -16.52 21.65 2.06
CA SER A 97 -17.91 21.51 1.64
C SER A 97 -18.69 22.82 1.80
N LYS A 98 -19.90 22.92 1.23
CA LYS A 98 -20.77 24.09 1.40
C LYS A 98 -21.12 24.38 2.88
N ASN A 99 -21.05 23.37 3.73
CA ASN A 99 -21.33 23.49 5.17
C ASN A 99 -20.08 23.78 6.01
N GLY A 100 -18.93 24.14 5.36
CA GLY A 100 -17.69 24.46 6.07
C GLY A 100 -16.86 23.23 6.47
N ASN A 101 -17.32 22.00 6.25
CA ASN A 101 -16.61 20.80 6.66
C ASN A 101 -15.51 20.41 5.64
N PRO A 102 -14.30 20.07 6.10
CA PRO A 102 -13.23 19.66 5.21
C PRO A 102 -13.49 18.27 4.62
N TYR A 103 -13.05 18.07 3.40
CA TYR A 103 -13.00 16.76 2.77
C TYR A 103 -11.78 16.61 1.86
N ILE A 104 -11.39 15.36 1.63
CA ILE A 104 -10.36 15.02 0.67
C ILE A 104 -10.99 14.13 -0.40
N LYS A 105 -10.68 14.44 -1.66
CA LYS A 105 -10.92 13.59 -2.81
C LYS A 105 -9.60 12.94 -3.21
N TYR A 106 -9.55 11.62 -3.22
CA TYR A 106 -8.47 10.84 -3.77
C TYR A 106 -8.90 10.30 -5.15
N GLU A 107 -8.09 10.49 -6.18
CA GLU A 107 -8.21 9.70 -7.40
C GLU A 107 -7.38 8.42 -7.20
N LEU A 108 -8.04 7.27 -7.33
CA LEU A 108 -7.43 5.96 -7.18
C LEU A 108 -7.47 5.23 -8.52
N SER A 109 -6.36 4.59 -8.88
CA SER A 109 -6.28 3.79 -10.09
C SER A 109 -5.73 2.38 -9.82
N ASP A 110 -6.19 1.44 -10.60
CA ASP A 110 -5.57 0.15 -10.83
C ASP A 110 -5.36 -0.06 -12.34
N GLU A 111 -5.03 -1.27 -12.77
CA GLU A 111 -4.87 -1.63 -14.18
C GLU A 111 -6.19 -1.60 -14.99
N SER A 112 -7.33 -1.61 -14.31
CA SER A 112 -8.67 -1.66 -14.94
C SER A 112 -9.32 -0.30 -15.10
N GLY A 113 -8.88 0.73 -14.35
CA GLY A 113 -9.47 2.06 -14.45
C GLY A 113 -9.16 3.00 -13.30
N LYS A 114 -10.00 4.03 -13.16
CA LYS A 114 -9.91 5.05 -12.13
C LYS A 114 -11.24 5.26 -11.41
N ILE A 115 -11.18 5.60 -10.11
CA ILE A 115 -12.33 5.92 -9.28
C ILE A 115 -12.02 7.09 -8.36
N GLU A 116 -12.97 8.00 -8.17
CA GLU A 116 -12.88 9.10 -7.21
C GLU A 116 -13.39 8.64 -5.85
N CYS A 117 -12.55 8.71 -4.83
CA CYS A 117 -12.87 8.31 -3.46
C CYS A 117 -12.89 9.53 -2.53
N PHE A 118 -14.06 9.83 -1.99
CA PHE A 118 -14.27 10.98 -1.13
C PHE A 118 -14.24 10.58 0.35
N VAL A 119 -13.46 11.31 1.13
CA VAL A 119 -13.42 11.22 2.61
C VAL A 119 -13.96 12.51 3.17
N PHE A 120 -15.18 12.48 3.69
CA PHE A 120 -15.83 13.63 4.29
C PHE A 120 -15.75 13.59 5.81
N SER A 121 -15.41 14.71 6.41
CA SER A 121 -15.64 14.95 7.83
C SER A 121 -16.96 15.69 8.04
N SER A 122 -17.61 15.46 9.17
CA SER A 122 -18.80 16.15 9.60
C SER A 122 -18.71 16.47 11.10
N ASP A 123 -19.56 17.35 11.59
CA ASP A 123 -19.60 17.70 13.02
C ASP A 123 -19.85 16.49 13.95
N LYS A 124 -20.47 15.44 13.41
CA LYS A 124 -20.76 14.20 14.16
C LYS A 124 -19.66 13.14 14.04
N ARG A 125 -18.81 13.21 13.00
CA ARG A 125 -17.81 12.20 12.73
C ARG A 125 -16.66 12.76 11.88
N ASP A 126 -15.49 12.82 12.47
CA ASP A 126 -14.26 13.22 11.76
C ASP A 126 -13.59 12.03 11.09
N LYS A 127 -14.04 11.71 9.87
CA LYS A 127 -13.48 10.61 9.09
C LYS A 127 -12.04 10.86 8.63
N LEU A 128 -11.60 12.11 8.52
CA LEU A 128 -10.20 12.41 8.20
C LEU A 128 -9.30 12.07 9.38
N GLU A 129 -9.72 12.38 10.60
CA GLU A 129 -8.96 11.99 11.78
C GLU A 129 -9.02 10.47 12.01
N GLU A 130 -10.15 9.82 11.79
CA GLU A 130 -10.24 8.36 11.81
C GLU A 130 -9.31 7.72 10.77
N CYS A 131 -9.25 8.29 9.56
CA CYS A 131 -8.34 7.81 8.52
C CYS A 131 -6.87 7.94 8.97
N ARG A 132 -6.50 9.08 9.56
CA ARG A 132 -5.17 9.31 10.11
C ARG A 132 -4.82 8.32 11.21
N GLN A 133 -5.68 8.12 12.19
CA GLN A 133 -5.47 7.18 13.30
C GLN A 133 -5.31 5.73 12.81
N ASN A 134 -6.14 5.30 11.85
CA ASN A 134 -6.06 3.96 11.27
C ASN A 134 -4.77 3.72 10.48
N ASN A 135 -4.05 4.77 10.08
CA ASN A 135 -2.83 4.72 9.27
C ASN A 135 -1.59 5.25 10.00
N GLY A 136 -1.54 5.08 11.32
CA GLY A 136 -0.35 5.43 12.12
C GLY A 136 -0.04 6.93 12.14
N GLY A 137 -1.06 7.77 12.16
CA GLY A 137 -0.95 9.22 12.22
C GLY A 137 -0.78 9.91 10.85
N LYS A 138 -0.87 9.17 9.74
CA LYS A 138 -0.69 9.70 8.38
C LYS A 138 -1.98 9.64 7.57
N LEU A 139 -2.15 10.64 6.71
CA LEU A 139 -3.10 10.59 5.60
C LEU A 139 -2.40 10.01 4.37
N PRO A 140 -3.16 9.36 3.45
CA PRO A 140 -2.61 8.89 2.19
C PRO A 140 -1.96 10.00 1.37
N GLU A 141 -0.85 9.66 0.72
CA GLU A 141 -0.10 10.52 -0.20
C GLU A 141 -0.13 9.94 -1.62
N GLU A 142 0.24 10.74 -2.62
CA GLU A 142 0.36 10.26 -4.00
C GLU A 142 1.36 9.11 -4.10
N GLY A 143 1.00 8.08 -4.86
CA GLY A 143 1.79 6.85 -4.99
C GLY A 143 1.50 5.79 -3.92
N ASP A 144 0.79 6.12 -2.84
CA ASP A 144 0.39 5.11 -1.85
C ASP A 144 -0.62 4.12 -2.44
N ILE A 145 -0.51 2.86 -2.04
CA ILE A 145 -1.54 1.85 -2.30
C ILE A 145 -2.53 1.86 -1.14
N LEU A 146 -3.81 1.99 -1.48
CA LEU A 146 -4.90 1.96 -0.51
C LEU A 146 -5.76 0.72 -0.70
N VAL A 147 -6.17 0.12 0.40
CA VAL A 147 -7.32 -0.79 0.44
C VAL A 147 -8.48 -0.01 1.03
N VAL A 148 -9.56 0.07 0.28
CA VAL A 148 -10.69 0.95 0.57
C VAL A 148 -11.96 0.12 0.75
N LYS A 149 -12.70 0.39 1.85
CA LYS A 149 -14.11 0.08 1.98
C LYS A 149 -14.90 1.36 1.75
N ALA A 150 -15.85 1.33 0.83
CA ALA A 150 -16.62 2.51 0.43
C ALA A 150 -18.04 2.17 0.04
N ASN A 151 -18.88 3.19 -0.09
CA ASN A 151 -20.21 3.10 -0.70
C ASN A 151 -20.18 3.75 -2.06
N LYS A 152 -20.70 3.05 -3.08
CA LYS A 152 -20.81 3.55 -4.44
C LYS A 152 -21.66 4.81 -4.48
N LYS A 153 -21.17 5.81 -5.20
CA LYS A 153 -21.89 7.01 -5.59
C LYS A 153 -22.19 6.96 -7.09
N ASP A 154 -22.86 7.94 -7.60
CA ASP A 154 -23.09 8.15 -9.03
C ASP A 154 -21.76 8.30 -9.82
N GLY A 155 -21.75 7.85 -11.06
CA GLY A 155 -20.58 7.88 -11.93
C GLY A 155 -19.42 7.03 -11.41
N ASN A 156 -18.18 7.48 -11.59
CA ASN A 156 -16.96 6.83 -11.12
C ASN A 156 -16.53 7.33 -9.72
N ALA A 157 -17.49 7.45 -8.81
CA ALA A 157 -17.24 8.01 -7.47
C ALA A 157 -17.74 7.10 -6.37
N CYS A 158 -17.09 7.20 -5.21
CA CYS A 158 -17.50 6.51 -3.98
C CYS A 158 -17.22 7.34 -2.73
N TYR A 159 -17.92 7.03 -1.65
CA TYR A 159 -17.71 7.60 -0.33
C TYR A 159 -16.98 6.60 0.55
N ALA A 160 -15.78 6.94 1.00
CA ALA A 160 -15.01 6.08 1.87
C ALA A 160 -15.70 5.86 3.22
N GLU A 161 -15.74 4.61 3.65
CA GLU A 161 -16.03 4.22 5.03
C GLU A 161 -14.75 4.00 5.81
N LYS A 162 -13.77 3.32 5.20
CA LYS A 162 -12.48 3.01 5.80
C LYS A 162 -11.41 2.95 4.72
N ILE A 163 -10.23 3.52 5.03
CA ILE A 163 -9.05 3.49 4.18
C ILE A 163 -7.88 2.93 4.97
N GLY A 164 -7.15 1.99 4.38
CA GLY A 164 -5.91 1.44 4.91
C GLY A 164 -4.78 1.59 3.91
N ILE A 165 -3.71 2.28 4.31
CA ILE A 165 -2.47 2.39 3.52
C ILE A 165 -1.75 1.05 3.56
N GLN A 166 -1.34 0.54 2.40
CA GLN A 166 -0.59 -0.69 2.26
C GLN A 166 0.86 -0.38 1.86
N THR A 167 1.78 -1.18 2.35
CA THR A 167 3.20 -0.99 2.05
C THR A 167 3.93 -2.31 1.90
N ALA A 168 4.86 -2.35 0.96
CA ALA A 168 5.81 -3.44 0.76
C ALA A 168 7.20 -3.12 1.36
N LYS A 169 7.37 -1.98 2.03
CA LYS A 169 8.68 -1.50 2.51
C LYS A 169 9.46 -2.53 3.33
N ILE A 170 8.76 -3.33 4.13
CA ILE A 170 9.40 -4.37 4.95
C ILE A 170 10.00 -5.47 4.06
N TYR A 171 9.27 -5.95 3.07
CA TYR A 171 9.77 -6.96 2.13
C TYR A 171 10.89 -6.41 1.25
N MET A 172 10.73 -5.18 0.74
CA MET A 172 11.77 -4.50 -0.04
C MET A 172 13.05 -4.35 0.75
N ALA A 173 12.97 -3.93 2.02
CA ALA A 173 14.13 -3.84 2.89
C ALA A 173 14.83 -5.18 3.12
N LEU A 174 14.10 -6.29 3.27
CA LEU A 174 14.67 -7.64 3.36
C LEU A 174 15.38 -8.03 2.07
N ARG A 175 14.75 -7.78 0.93
CA ARG A 175 15.32 -8.09 -0.39
C ARG A 175 16.61 -7.30 -0.63
N ASP A 176 16.60 -5.99 -0.35
CA ASP A 176 17.78 -5.14 -0.49
C ASP A 176 18.95 -5.64 0.37
N LEU A 177 18.68 -6.11 1.58
CA LEU A 177 19.70 -6.67 2.46
C LEU A 177 20.27 -7.99 1.93
N LYS A 178 19.45 -8.84 1.31
CA LYS A 178 19.89 -10.08 0.66
C LYS A 178 20.71 -9.78 -0.59
N ASP A 179 20.23 -8.90 -1.47
CA ASP A 179 20.89 -8.55 -2.74
C ASP A 179 22.27 -7.94 -2.50
N GLN A 180 22.46 -7.23 -1.39
CA GLN A 180 23.75 -6.74 -0.96
C GLN A 180 24.67 -7.84 -0.38
N LYS A 181 24.25 -9.09 -0.38
CA LYS A 181 24.98 -10.25 0.21
C LYS A 181 25.44 -10.00 1.64
N LEU A 182 24.72 -9.17 2.38
CA LEU A 182 25.04 -8.83 3.76
C LEU A 182 24.58 -9.92 4.75
N ILE A 183 23.65 -10.77 4.31
CA ILE A 183 23.08 -11.86 5.11
C ILE A 183 22.93 -13.08 4.21
N GLU A 184 23.56 -14.20 4.62
CA GLU A 184 23.33 -15.50 4.01
C GLU A 184 21.98 -16.06 4.47
N GLU A 185 21.22 -16.69 3.57
CA GLU A 185 20.07 -17.48 4.00
C GLU A 185 20.57 -18.72 4.73
N GLU A 186 20.17 -18.88 5.98
CA GLU A 186 20.23 -20.19 6.62
C GLU A 186 19.19 -21.07 5.89
N VAL A 187 19.71 -22.07 5.15
CA VAL A 187 18.93 -23.12 4.46
C VAL A 187 18.29 -24.04 5.49
#